data_68ba59a6e501d185dc2250863698fba2
#
_entry.id   68ba59a6e501d185dc2250863698fba2
#
_cell.length_a   1.000
_cell.length_b   1.000
_cell.length_c   1.000
_cell.angle_alpha   90.00
_cell.angle_beta   90.00
_cell.angle_gamma   90.00
#
_symmetry.space_group_name_H-M   'P 1'
#
loop_
_entity.id
_entity.type
_entity.pdbx_description
1 polymer ?
#
loop_
_entity_poly.entity_id
_entity_poly.type
_entity_poly.pdbx_seq_one_letter_code
_entity_poly.pdbx_strand_id
1 'polypeptide(L)'
;MAGSQRLDDWIRSGETRTLVGHRIFVRTAVTSGLPALLLIHVYPTASYDWHRVWPRLAARYSLYACDMLGFGMSDKPRASDYPIALQADICQALLDAFGIASAHVLAHDYGDTVAQ
;
A
#
# COMPACT_ATOMS: atom_id res chain seq x y z
N MET A 1 10.19 -19.82 11.96
CA MET A 1 10.29 -19.82 10.49
C MET A 1 10.52 -18.41 9.98
N ALA A 2 11.54 -18.23 9.17
CA ALA A 2 11.95 -16.90 8.72
C ALA A 2 10.83 -16.17 7.94
N GLY A 3 10.06 -16.89 7.12
CA GLY A 3 8.98 -16.28 6.35
C GLY A 3 7.85 -15.74 7.22
N SER A 4 7.44 -16.53 8.24
CA SER A 4 6.38 -16.11 9.16
C SER A 4 6.80 -14.90 9.98
N GLN A 5 8.05 -14.89 10.46
CA GLN A 5 8.58 -13.79 11.23
C GLN A 5 8.62 -12.50 10.40
N ARG A 6 9.02 -12.60 9.13
CA ARG A 6 9.06 -11.44 8.24
C ARG A 6 7.68 -10.86 7.98
N LEU A 7 6.68 -11.71 7.79
CA LEU A 7 5.32 -11.25 7.61
C LEU A 7 4.80 -10.59 8.89
N ASP A 8 5.05 -11.20 10.05
CA ASP A 8 4.64 -10.62 11.32
C ASP A 8 5.30 -9.26 11.55
N ASP A 9 6.58 -9.13 11.22
CA ASP A 9 7.30 -7.86 11.33
C ASP A 9 6.70 -6.81 10.40
N TRP A 10 6.34 -7.20 9.18
CA TRP A 10 5.70 -6.31 8.22
C TRP A 10 4.39 -5.77 8.77
N ILE A 11 3.55 -6.67 9.31
CA ILE A 11 2.25 -6.30 9.87
C ILE A 11 2.42 -5.38 11.08
N ARG A 12 3.35 -5.69 11.98
CA ARG A 12 3.58 -4.88 13.18
C ARG A 12 4.13 -3.50 12.86
N SER A 13 4.85 -3.36 11.76
CA SER A 13 5.44 -2.08 11.35
C SER A 13 4.45 -1.19 10.59
N GLY A 14 3.27 -1.69 10.28
CA GLY A 14 2.22 -0.92 9.63
C GLY A 14 1.11 -0.54 10.58
N GLU A 15 0.07 0.04 10.03
CA GLU A 15 -1.11 0.44 10.79
C GLU A 15 -2.37 0.30 9.95
N THR A 16 -3.52 0.28 10.59
CA THR A 16 -4.80 0.29 9.90
C THR A 16 -5.38 1.69 9.96
N ARG A 17 -5.76 2.23 8.80
CA ARG A 17 -6.42 3.52 8.69
C ARG A 17 -7.75 3.38 7.99
N THR A 18 -8.69 4.26 8.29
CA THR A 18 -9.94 4.32 7.55
C THR A 18 -9.75 5.24 6.34
N LEU A 19 -9.84 4.66 5.15
CA LEU A 19 -9.70 5.40 3.90
C LEU A 19 -10.93 5.11 3.04
N VAL A 20 -11.62 6.16 2.60
CA VAL A 20 -12.85 6.05 1.80
C VAL A 20 -13.88 5.13 2.49
N GLY A 21 -13.97 5.23 3.84
CA GLY A 21 -14.93 4.45 4.62
C GLY A 21 -14.56 3.01 4.87
N HIS A 22 -13.37 2.55 4.47
CA HIS A 22 -12.92 1.17 4.66
C HIS A 22 -11.66 1.13 5.52
N ARG A 23 -11.48 0.05 6.26
CA ARG A 23 -10.28 -0.16 7.06
C ARG A 23 -9.20 -0.74 6.16
N ILE A 24 -8.12 0.00 5.99
CA ILE A 24 -7.04 -0.34 5.07
C ILE A 24 -5.73 -0.45 5.85
N PHE A 25 -5.02 -1.57 5.66
CA PHE A 25 -3.70 -1.73 6.22
C PHE A 25 -2.70 -0.90 5.43
N VAL A 26 -1.90 -0.08 6.12
CA VAL A 26 -0.97 0.86 5.52
C VAL A 26 0.43 0.63 6.06
N ARG A 27 1.42 0.61 5.19
CA ARG A 27 2.82 0.50 5.54
C ARG A 27 3.57 1.67 4.94
N THR A 28 4.28 2.41 5.78
CA THR A 28 5.03 3.58 5.31
C THR A 28 6.44 3.58 5.84
N ALA A 29 7.33 4.29 5.14
CA ALA A 29 8.68 4.59 5.59
C ALA A 29 8.99 6.01 5.14
N VAL A 30 8.66 6.99 5.97
CA VAL A 30 8.74 8.40 5.63
C VAL A 30 10.08 8.97 6.08
N THR A 31 10.79 9.60 5.14
CA THR A 31 12.04 10.29 5.42
C THR A 31 11.95 11.70 4.85
N SER A 32 12.17 12.71 5.70
CA SER A 32 12.13 14.10 5.29
C SER A 32 13.14 14.38 4.17
N GLY A 33 12.70 15.07 3.14
CA GLY A 33 13.57 15.46 2.02
C GLY A 33 13.63 14.45 0.88
N LEU A 34 13.09 13.25 1.06
CA LEU A 34 13.06 12.26 -0.01
C LEU A 34 11.74 12.31 -0.77
N PRO A 35 11.78 12.07 -2.10
CA PRO A 35 10.54 12.08 -2.89
C PRO A 35 9.63 10.92 -2.50
N ALA A 36 8.33 11.12 -2.64
CA ALA A 36 7.34 10.10 -2.31
C ALA A 36 7.24 9.04 -3.40
N LEU A 37 7.11 7.78 -2.99
CA LEU A 37 6.89 6.64 -3.89
C LEU A 37 5.71 5.83 -3.37
N LEU A 38 4.66 5.70 -4.18
CA LEU A 38 3.51 4.88 -3.89
C LEU A 38 3.72 3.49 -4.52
N LEU A 39 3.55 2.46 -3.71
CA LEU A 39 3.76 1.06 -4.14
C LEU A 39 2.40 0.35 -4.17
N ILE A 40 2.01 -0.13 -5.34
CA ILE A 40 0.73 -0.82 -5.54
C ILE A 40 1.02 -2.28 -5.85
N HIS A 41 0.53 -3.17 -4.98
CA HIS A 41 0.88 -4.59 -5.06
C HIS A 41 0.19 -5.33 -6.20
N VAL A 42 0.70 -6.53 -6.49
CA VAL A 42 0.18 -7.43 -7.50
C VAL A 42 -1.14 -8.05 -7.04
N TYR A 43 -2.09 -8.20 -7.95
CA TYR A 43 -3.28 -9.00 -7.74
C TYR A 43 -2.90 -10.49 -7.80
N PRO A 44 -3.37 -11.35 -6.92
CA PRO A 44 -4.27 -11.14 -5.77
C PRO A 44 -3.54 -11.16 -4.42
N THR A 45 -2.39 -10.55 -4.30
CA THR A 45 -1.56 -10.63 -3.10
C THR A 45 -1.75 -9.43 -2.16
N ALA A 46 -0.69 -8.86 -1.63
CA ALA A 46 -0.75 -7.80 -0.63
C ALA A 46 0.53 -6.98 -0.65
N SER A 47 0.56 -5.89 0.12
CA SER A 47 1.71 -5.00 0.20
C SER A 47 3.00 -5.72 0.63
N TYR A 48 2.87 -6.86 1.31
CA TYR A 48 4.03 -7.68 1.71
C TYR A 48 4.90 -8.08 0.51
N ASP A 49 4.36 -8.09 -0.70
CA ASP A 49 5.15 -8.37 -1.91
C ASP A 49 6.37 -7.46 -2.01
N TRP A 50 6.31 -6.26 -1.46
CA TRP A 50 7.37 -5.27 -1.53
C TRP A 50 8.45 -5.45 -0.45
N HIS A 51 8.31 -6.41 0.47
CA HIS A 51 9.18 -6.52 1.65
C HIS A 51 10.67 -6.69 1.31
N ARG A 52 10.98 -7.38 0.21
CA ARG A 52 12.38 -7.63 -0.17
C ARG A 52 13.08 -6.40 -0.70
N VAL A 53 12.34 -5.54 -1.41
CA VAL A 53 12.92 -4.33 -2.00
C VAL A 53 12.73 -3.11 -1.10
N TRP A 54 11.95 -3.25 -0.03
CA TRP A 54 11.60 -2.15 0.86
C TRP A 54 12.81 -1.38 1.40
N PRO A 55 13.83 -2.04 1.99
CA PRO A 55 14.98 -1.30 2.53
C PRO A 55 15.74 -0.51 1.48
N ARG A 56 15.88 -1.05 0.27
CA ARG A 56 16.58 -0.36 -0.82
C ARG A 56 15.82 0.86 -1.28
N LEU A 57 14.50 0.73 -1.42
CA LEU A 57 13.67 1.84 -1.84
C LEU A 57 13.58 2.90 -0.75
N ALA A 58 13.50 2.49 0.53
CA ALA A 58 13.41 3.42 1.64
C ALA A 58 14.67 4.30 1.78
N ALA A 59 15.80 3.85 1.24
CA ALA A 59 17.03 4.65 1.23
C ALA A 59 16.96 5.83 0.27
N ARG A 60 16.03 5.79 -0.70
CA ARG A 60 15.94 6.81 -1.75
C ARG A 60 14.61 7.53 -1.82
N TYR A 61 13.57 6.95 -1.23
CA TYR A 61 12.20 7.48 -1.32
C TYR A 61 11.52 7.41 0.04
N SER A 62 10.56 8.29 0.25
CA SER A 62 9.56 8.10 1.29
C SER A 62 8.51 7.15 0.73
N LEU A 63 8.28 6.03 1.38
CA LEU A 63 7.47 4.93 0.85
C LEU A 63 6.06 4.93 1.44
N TYR A 64 5.09 4.70 0.57
CA TYR A 64 3.68 4.59 0.95
C TYR A 64 3.09 3.39 0.24
N ALA A 65 2.61 2.42 1.01
CA ALA A 65 1.99 1.21 0.48
C ALA A 65 0.78 0.83 1.32
N CYS A 66 -0.17 0.15 0.73
CA CYS A 66 -1.32 -0.38 1.45
C CYS A 66 -1.71 -1.74 0.88
N ASP A 67 -2.41 -2.53 1.71
CA ASP A 67 -3.12 -3.70 1.20
C ASP A 67 -4.39 -3.18 0.56
N MET A 68 -4.58 -3.43 -0.74
CA MET A 68 -5.78 -2.96 -1.44
C MET A 68 -7.03 -3.59 -0.84
N LEU A 69 -8.17 -2.89 -0.97
CA LEU A 69 -9.44 -3.39 -0.47
C LEU A 69 -9.71 -4.80 -1.01
N GLY A 70 -10.03 -5.72 -0.12
CA GLY A 70 -10.25 -7.12 -0.46
C GLY A 70 -9.02 -8.00 -0.32
N PHE A 71 -7.85 -7.43 0.01
CA PHE A 71 -6.59 -8.16 0.06
C PHE A 71 -5.86 -7.96 1.39
N GLY A 72 -5.00 -8.92 1.71
CA GLY A 72 -4.12 -8.82 2.88
C GLY A 72 -4.87 -8.55 4.17
N MET A 73 -4.42 -7.54 4.90
CA MET A 73 -4.99 -7.13 6.20
C MET A 73 -6.05 -6.05 6.09
N SER A 74 -6.41 -5.63 4.88
CA SER A 74 -7.47 -4.66 4.67
C SER A 74 -8.85 -5.30 4.71
N ASP A 75 -9.90 -4.49 4.83
CA ASP A 75 -11.28 -4.98 4.82
C ASP A 75 -11.59 -5.81 3.59
N LYS A 76 -12.43 -6.83 3.78
CA LYS A 76 -12.89 -7.73 2.72
C LYS A 76 -14.41 -7.73 2.69
N PRO A 77 -15.02 -6.67 2.10
CA PRO A 77 -16.49 -6.60 2.07
C PRO A 77 -17.12 -7.81 1.38
N ARG A 78 -18.28 -8.22 1.86
CA ARG A 78 -18.99 -9.38 1.33
C ARG A 78 -19.48 -9.18 -0.09
N ALA A 79 -19.96 -8.00 -0.39
CA ALA A 79 -20.30 -7.65 -1.76
C ALA A 79 -18.99 -7.59 -2.52
N SER A 80 -18.70 -8.59 -3.32
CA SER A 80 -17.42 -8.83 -3.93
C SER A 80 -17.05 -7.82 -5.01
N ASP A 81 -17.54 -6.60 -4.91
CA ASP A 81 -17.32 -5.58 -5.90
C ASP A 81 -16.21 -4.65 -5.43
N TYR A 82 -15.02 -4.83 -6.01
CA TYR A 82 -13.87 -3.99 -5.72
C TYR A 82 -13.48 -3.25 -6.99
N PRO A 83 -14.27 -2.25 -7.42
CA PRO A 83 -13.98 -1.57 -8.68
C PRO A 83 -12.64 -0.86 -8.64
N ILE A 84 -11.99 -0.82 -9.79
CA ILE A 84 -10.68 -0.18 -9.94
C ILE A 84 -10.72 1.28 -9.49
N ALA A 85 -11.82 1.98 -9.80
CA ALA A 85 -11.98 3.38 -9.39
C ALA A 85 -11.94 3.52 -7.88
N LEU A 86 -12.55 2.61 -7.13
CA LEU A 86 -12.51 2.64 -5.67
C LEU A 86 -11.10 2.39 -5.14
N GLN A 87 -10.38 1.46 -5.74
CA GLN A 87 -8.98 1.19 -5.35
C GLN A 87 -8.12 2.41 -5.60
N ALA A 88 -8.32 3.10 -6.72
CA ALA A 88 -7.60 4.33 -7.02
C ALA A 88 -7.94 5.44 -6.02
N ASP A 89 -9.21 5.56 -5.63
CA ASP A 89 -9.64 6.52 -4.63
C ASP A 89 -8.99 6.25 -3.27
N ILE A 90 -8.83 4.99 -2.89
CA ILE A 90 -8.17 4.60 -1.65
C ILE A 90 -6.69 5.00 -1.69
N CYS A 91 -6.01 4.77 -2.82
CA CYS A 91 -4.62 5.19 -2.98
C CYS A 91 -4.48 6.71 -2.88
N GLN A 92 -5.40 7.46 -3.48
CA GLN A 92 -5.40 8.92 -3.39
C GLN A 92 -5.64 9.37 -1.95
N ALA A 93 -6.58 8.73 -1.26
CA ALA A 93 -6.87 9.05 0.14
C ALA A 93 -5.65 8.77 1.04
N LEU A 94 -4.88 7.72 0.75
CA LEU A 94 -3.65 7.43 1.47
C LEU A 94 -2.65 8.59 1.33
N LEU A 95 -2.42 9.05 0.11
CA LEU A 95 -1.51 10.16 -0.13
C LEU A 95 -2.01 11.44 0.52
N ASP A 96 -3.31 11.70 0.45
CA ASP A 96 -3.92 12.88 1.08
C ASP A 96 -3.76 12.84 2.60
N ALA A 97 -3.89 11.67 3.21
CA ALA A 97 -3.74 11.50 4.65
C ALA A 97 -2.34 11.88 5.14
N PHE A 98 -1.33 11.76 4.29
CA PHE A 98 0.05 12.13 4.61
C PHE A 98 0.46 13.47 3.99
N GLY A 99 -0.49 14.20 3.39
CA GLY A 99 -0.21 15.52 2.81
C GLY A 99 0.66 15.48 1.56
N ILE A 100 0.61 14.40 0.80
CA ILE A 100 1.45 14.21 -0.38
C ILE A 100 0.74 14.73 -1.62
N ALA A 101 1.29 15.79 -2.23
CA ALA A 101 0.70 16.40 -3.42
C ALA A 101 1.08 15.66 -4.71
N SER A 102 2.28 15.06 -4.74
CA SER A 102 2.72 14.29 -5.89
C SER A 102 3.62 13.14 -5.46
N ALA A 103 3.59 12.04 -6.18
CA ALA A 103 4.38 10.86 -5.88
C ALA A 103 4.72 10.11 -7.16
N HIS A 104 5.87 9.45 -7.15
CA HIS A 104 6.16 8.44 -8.15
C HIS A 104 5.34 7.19 -7.81
N VAL A 105 5.03 6.39 -8.80
CA VAL A 105 4.23 5.17 -8.60
C VAL A 105 4.99 3.97 -9.15
N LEU A 106 5.07 2.93 -8.34
CA LEU A 106 5.60 1.63 -8.76
C LEU A 106 4.48 0.60 -8.60
N ALA A 107 4.04 0.01 -9.69
CA ALA A 107 2.92 -0.92 -9.73
C ALA A 107 3.10 -1.92 -10.84
N HIS A 108 2.37 -3.02 -10.78
CA HIS A 108 2.33 -3.96 -11.89
C HIS A 108 1.05 -4.81 -11.84
N ASP A 109 0.68 -5.40 -13.00
CA ASP A 109 -0.56 -6.17 -13.20
C ASP A 109 -1.80 -5.34 -12.87
N TYR A 110 -2.68 -5.84 -12.00
CA TYR A 110 -3.88 -5.15 -11.58
C TYR A 110 -3.55 -3.77 -11.00
N GLY A 111 -2.43 -3.67 -10.28
CA GLY A 111 -1.96 -2.42 -9.73
C GLY A 111 -1.68 -1.36 -10.80
N ASP A 112 -1.16 -1.76 -11.94
CA ASP A 112 -0.91 -0.84 -13.06
C ASP A 112 -2.22 -0.19 -13.53
N THR A 113 -3.29 -0.97 -13.61
CA THR A 113 -4.60 -0.45 -14.00
C THR A 113 -5.12 0.55 -12.98
N VAL A 114 -4.93 0.28 -11.69
CA VAL A 114 -5.32 1.20 -10.62
C VAL A 114 -4.52 2.50 -10.71
N ALA A 115 -3.24 2.42 -11.06
CA ALA A 115 -2.35 3.57 -11.14
C ALA A 115 -2.73 4.54 -12.27
N GLN A 116 -3.33 4.03 -13.32
CA GLN A 116 -3.75 4.86 -14.45
C GLN A 116 -4.97 5.72 -14.09
#